data_a5a9f810e9c4e03bdefbff9bb130f6ad
#
_entry.id   a5a9f810e9c4e03bdefbff9bb130f6ad
#
_cell.length_a   1.000
_cell.length_b   1.000
_cell.length_c   1.000
_cell.angle_alpha   90.00
_cell.angle_beta   90.00
_cell.angle_gamma   90.00
#
_symmetry.space_group_name_H-M   'P 1'
#
loop_
_entity.id
_entity.type
_entity.pdbx_description
1 polymer ?
#
loop_
_entity_poly.entity_id
_entity_poly.type
_entity_poly.pdbx_seq_one_letter_code
_entity_poly.pdbx_strand_id
1 'polypeptide(L)'
;MTKLNIIVVGLGYVGMSIACVLSKNNTVKAVDINKDRVLLLKNGQSPIEDKLISRYLSTKKQNIEAVFLNEINYKKADFVIIATPTNYDERSNSFDTKSVETIIKNVISENHKATIIIKSTVPVGFTEKARIKFGNNNIIFSPEFLREGKALYDNLYPSRIVIGDNTQKAKKFAQILKIGAIKKDIPIFFMTSSEAEASKLFANSYLAM
;
A
#
# COMPACT_ATOMS: atom_id res chain seq x y z
N MET A 1 9.20 10.08 -17.41
CA MET A 1 8.52 8.79 -17.18
C MET A 1 7.03 8.96 -17.46
N THR A 2 6.39 7.98 -18.07
CA THR A 2 4.94 7.98 -18.28
C THR A 2 4.24 7.94 -16.93
N LYS A 3 3.22 8.79 -16.77
CA LYS A 3 2.42 8.87 -15.55
C LYS A 3 1.63 7.57 -15.38
N LEU A 4 1.68 6.95 -14.20
CA LEU A 4 1.02 5.69 -13.91
C LEU A 4 -0.33 5.92 -13.23
N ASN A 5 -1.26 4.99 -13.45
CA ASN A 5 -2.55 4.92 -12.75
C ASN A 5 -2.42 3.98 -11.55
N ILE A 6 -2.47 4.53 -10.37
CA ILE A 6 -2.29 3.79 -9.12
C ILE A 6 -3.58 3.86 -8.31
N ILE A 7 -4.02 2.74 -7.78
CA ILE A 7 -5.15 2.67 -6.86
C ILE A 7 -4.60 2.27 -5.48
N VAL A 8 -4.99 3.03 -4.45
CA VAL A 8 -4.66 2.73 -3.06
C VAL A 8 -5.95 2.41 -2.33
N VAL A 9 -6.05 1.19 -1.78
CA VAL A 9 -7.22 0.70 -1.05
C VAL A 9 -6.92 0.61 0.44
N GLY A 10 -7.66 1.37 1.24
CA GLY A 10 -7.45 1.60 2.66
C GLY A 10 -6.83 2.98 2.91
N LEU A 11 -7.53 3.87 3.62
CA LEU A 11 -7.12 5.25 3.91
C LEU A 11 -6.72 5.42 5.39
N GLY A 12 -6.10 4.40 5.96
CA GLY A 12 -5.37 4.48 7.23
C GLY A 12 -3.98 5.13 7.05
N TYR A 13 -3.14 5.05 8.08
CA TYR A 13 -1.79 5.64 8.08
C TYR A 13 -0.94 5.16 6.89
N VAL A 14 -0.95 3.85 6.62
CA VAL A 14 -0.19 3.24 5.51
C VAL A 14 -0.70 3.74 4.16
N GLY A 15 -2.01 3.61 3.91
CA GLY A 15 -2.58 3.95 2.60
C GLY A 15 -2.51 5.43 2.30
N MET A 16 -2.83 6.31 3.25
CA MET A 16 -2.75 7.76 3.02
C MET A 16 -1.33 8.24 2.78
N SER A 17 -0.38 7.79 3.60
CA SER A 17 1.02 8.21 3.43
C SER A 17 1.59 7.75 2.10
N ILE A 18 1.32 6.52 1.66
CA ILE A 18 1.78 6.01 0.37
C ILE A 18 1.07 6.71 -0.80
N ALA A 19 -0.23 7.03 -0.68
CA ALA A 19 -0.96 7.80 -1.67
C ALA A 19 -0.33 9.19 -1.89
N CYS A 20 0.03 9.89 -0.81
CA CYS A 20 0.73 11.17 -0.89
C CYS A 20 2.09 11.06 -1.59
N VAL A 21 2.89 10.04 -1.26
CA VAL A 21 4.21 9.81 -1.90
C VAL A 21 4.07 9.54 -3.39
N LEU A 22 3.14 8.66 -3.76
CA LEU A 22 2.97 8.21 -5.15
C LEU A 22 2.32 9.28 -6.03
N SER A 23 1.43 10.11 -5.48
CA SER A 23 0.72 11.16 -6.24
C SER A 23 1.59 12.31 -6.72
N LYS A 24 2.83 12.44 -6.22
CA LYS A 24 3.78 13.46 -6.71
C LYS A 24 4.06 13.32 -8.21
N ASN A 25 4.14 12.08 -8.69
CA ASN A 25 4.53 11.79 -10.08
C ASN A 25 3.52 10.93 -10.84
N ASN A 26 2.43 10.50 -10.21
CA ASN A 26 1.45 9.58 -10.77
C ASN A 26 0.02 10.07 -10.50
N THR A 27 -0.97 9.47 -11.18
CA THR A 27 -2.38 9.63 -10.83
C THR A 27 -2.75 8.58 -9.79
N VAL A 28 -3.31 8.99 -8.66
CA VAL A 28 -3.68 8.10 -7.56
C VAL A 28 -5.17 8.19 -7.31
N LYS A 29 -5.86 7.05 -7.36
CA LYS A 29 -7.21 6.89 -6.80
C LYS A 29 -7.09 6.29 -5.42
N ALA A 30 -7.69 6.97 -4.44
CA ALA A 30 -7.65 6.60 -3.04
C ALA A 30 -9.04 6.15 -2.58
N VAL A 31 -9.14 4.93 -2.06
CA VAL A 31 -10.41 4.21 -1.82
C VAL A 31 -10.46 3.69 -0.39
N ASP A 32 -11.60 3.82 0.26
CA ASP A 32 -11.87 3.20 1.57
C ASP A 32 -13.33 2.69 1.64
N ILE A 33 -13.56 1.68 2.48
CA ILE A 33 -14.90 1.23 2.84
C ILE A 33 -15.62 2.26 3.72
N ASN A 34 -14.88 2.99 4.53
CA ASN A 34 -15.39 4.06 5.38
C ASN A 34 -15.66 5.31 4.54
N LYS A 35 -16.95 5.61 4.36
CA LYS A 35 -17.40 6.75 3.55
C LYS A 35 -16.95 8.09 4.11
N ASP A 36 -16.85 8.24 5.44
CA ASP A 36 -16.45 9.50 6.06
C ASP A 36 -15.00 9.82 5.74
N ARG A 37 -14.11 8.82 5.73
CA ARG A 37 -12.71 8.99 5.29
C ARG A 37 -12.61 9.45 3.84
N VAL A 38 -13.43 8.86 2.97
CA VAL A 38 -13.48 9.27 1.55
C VAL A 38 -14.00 10.70 1.42
N LEU A 39 -15.04 11.09 2.16
CA LEU A 39 -15.59 12.45 2.15
C LEU A 39 -14.59 13.48 2.68
N LEU A 40 -13.88 13.18 3.79
CA LEU A 40 -12.81 14.05 4.27
C LEU A 40 -11.76 14.30 3.18
N LEU A 41 -11.31 13.22 2.52
CA LEU A 41 -10.30 13.34 1.46
C LEU A 41 -10.83 14.09 0.23
N LYS A 42 -12.10 13.90 -0.17
CA LYS A 42 -12.75 14.69 -1.24
C LYS A 42 -12.76 16.20 -0.93
N ASN A 43 -12.86 16.55 0.36
CA ASN A 43 -12.84 17.93 0.85
C ASN A 43 -11.41 18.46 1.10
N GLY A 44 -10.37 17.71 0.72
CA GLY A 44 -8.97 18.10 0.94
C GLY A 44 -8.53 18.01 2.40
N GLN A 45 -9.25 17.24 3.23
CA GLN A 45 -8.96 17.03 4.63
C GLN A 45 -8.34 15.64 4.83
N SER A 46 -7.45 15.54 5.82
CA SER A 46 -6.83 14.25 6.17
C SER A 46 -7.82 13.35 6.93
N PRO A 47 -8.01 12.09 6.50
CA PRO A 47 -8.84 11.13 7.22
C PRO A 47 -8.14 10.50 8.43
N ILE A 48 -6.90 10.90 8.71
CA ILE A 48 -6.07 10.40 9.82
C ILE A 48 -5.27 11.55 10.47
N GLU A 49 -4.83 11.35 11.69
CA GLU A 49 -4.03 12.33 12.43
C GLU A 49 -2.54 12.27 12.02
N ASP A 50 -2.17 13.01 10.97
CA ASP A 50 -0.80 13.23 10.54
C ASP A 50 -0.67 14.66 10.00
N LYS A 51 0.12 15.48 10.71
CA LYS A 51 0.31 16.91 10.38
C LYS A 51 0.89 17.13 8.98
N LEU A 52 1.77 16.23 8.51
CA LEU A 52 2.36 16.37 7.19
C LEU A 52 1.38 15.98 6.09
N ILE A 53 0.53 14.97 6.31
CA ILE A 53 -0.55 14.62 5.38
C ILE A 53 -1.54 15.78 5.30
N SER A 54 -1.98 16.33 6.44
CA SER A 54 -2.91 17.48 6.45
C SER A 54 -2.33 18.66 5.68
N ARG A 55 -1.05 18.99 5.90
CA ARG A 55 -0.35 20.04 5.14
C ARG A 55 -0.21 19.70 3.67
N TYR A 56 0.09 18.44 3.33
CA TYR A 56 0.18 18.00 1.94
C TYR A 56 -1.17 18.15 1.23
N LEU A 57 -2.26 17.75 1.87
CA LEU A 57 -3.60 17.82 1.33
C LEU A 57 -4.12 19.26 1.18
N SER A 58 -3.67 20.21 1.99
CA SER A 58 -4.04 21.63 1.85
C SER A 58 -3.40 22.31 0.63
N THR A 59 -2.39 21.71 0.01
CA THR A 59 -1.80 22.24 -1.23
C THR A 59 -2.64 21.80 -2.44
N LYS A 60 -3.05 22.73 -3.32
CA LYS A 60 -3.93 22.44 -4.46
C LYS A 60 -3.30 21.65 -5.63
N LYS A 61 -2.09 21.09 -5.46
CA LYS A 61 -1.32 20.42 -6.54
C LYS A 61 -1.33 18.89 -6.44
N GLN A 62 -2.41 18.30 -5.93
CA GLN A 62 -2.43 16.86 -5.68
C GLN A 62 -3.06 16.10 -6.86
N ASN A 63 -2.44 14.98 -7.22
CA ASN A 63 -3.00 14.02 -8.17
C ASN A 63 -3.66 12.85 -7.41
N ILE A 64 -4.40 13.16 -6.32
CA ILE A 64 -5.17 12.17 -5.55
C ILE A 64 -6.66 12.43 -5.79
N GLU A 65 -7.35 11.42 -6.29
CA GLU A 65 -8.80 11.39 -6.44
C GLU A 65 -9.38 10.44 -5.39
N ALA A 66 -10.21 10.94 -4.48
CA ALA A 66 -10.92 10.09 -3.53
C ALA A 66 -12.15 9.47 -4.18
N VAL A 67 -12.28 8.14 -4.10
CA VAL A 67 -13.33 7.36 -4.77
C VAL A 67 -13.99 6.44 -3.77
N PHE A 68 -15.32 6.30 -3.82
CA PHE A 68 -16.02 5.31 -3.00
C PHE A 68 -15.77 3.90 -3.52
N LEU A 69 -15.79 2.92 -2.61
CA LEU A 69 -15.47 1.53 -2.95
C LEU A 69 -16.40 0.94 -4.03
N ASN A 70 -17.65 1.35 -4.07
CA ASN A 70 -18.62 0.90 -5.08
C ASN A 70 -18.46 1.61 -6.45
N GLU A 71 -17.63 2.65 -6.53
CA GLU A 71 -17.37 3.41 -7.76
C GLU A 71 -16.03 3.06 -8.40
N ILE A 72 -15.19 2.28 -7.69
CA ILE A 72 -13.85 1.98 -8.17
C ILE A 72 -13.87 1.05 -9.36
N ASN A 73 -12.97 1.30 -10.31
CA ASN A 73 -12.75 0.47 -11.50
C ASN A 73 -11.25 0.22 -11.65
N TYR A 74 -10.86 -1.05 -11.69
CA TYR A 74 -9.46 -1.48 -11.75
C TYR A 74 -8.92 -1.65 -13.18
N LYS A 75 -9.75 -1.54 -14.23
CA LYS A 75 -9.39 -1.86 -15.64
C LYS A 75 -8.15 -1.15 -16.15
N LYS A 76 -7.91 0.09 -15.72
CA LYS A 76 -6.78 0.92 -16.16
C LYS A 76 -5.66 1.04 -15.13
N ALA A 77 -5.71 0.28 -14.03
CA ALA A 77 -4.70 0.36 -12.98
C ALA A 77 -3.39 -0.31 -13.44
N ASP A 78 -2.27 0.38 -13.30
CA ASP A 78 -0.93 -0.20 -13.41
C ASP A 78 -0.55 -0.90 -12.11
N PHE A 79 -0.85 -0.26 -10.97
CA PHE A 79 -0.62 -0.78 -9.64
C PHE A 79 -1.87 -0.63 -8.75
N VAL A 80 -2.12 -1.65 -7.93
CA VAL A 80 -3.12 -1.60 -6.87
C VAL A 80 -2.43 -1.88 -5.54
N ILE A 81 -2.44 -0.90 -4.64
CA ILE A 81 -1.83 -0.97 -3.32
C ILE A 81 -2.91 -1.34 -2.31
N ILE A 82 -2.75 -2.45 -1.61
CA ILE A 82 -3.68 -2.91 -0.58
C ILE A 82 -3.10 -2.57 0.80
N ALA A 83 -3.76 -1.66 1.50
CA ALA A 83 -3.40 -1.18 2.83
C ALA A 83 -4.60 -1.25 3.79
N THR A 84 -5.42 -2.29 3.64
CA THR A 84 -6.57 -2.55 4.50
C THR A 84 -6.15 -3.13 5.84
N PRO A 85 -6.91 -2.89 6.93
CA PRO A 85 -6.63 -3.52 8.21
C PRO A 85 -6.68 -5.05 8.11
N THR A 86 -5.76 -5.69 8.82
CA THR A 86 -5.70 -7.14 9.03
C THR A 86 -5.60 -7.37 10.53
N ASN A 87 -6.74 -7.51 11.19
CA ASN A 87 -6.77 -7.69 12.63
C ASN A 87 -6.26 -9.10 12.99
N TYR A 88 -5.44 -9.17 14.04
CA TYR A 88 -5.05 -10.45 14.60
C TYR A 88 -6.17 -10.95 15.53
N ASP A 89 -6.64 -12.17 15.30
CA ASP A 89 -7.61 -12.84 16.15
C ASP A 89 -6.88 -13.79 17.09
N GLU A 90 -6.84 -13.46 18.37
CA GLU A 90 -6.18 -14.26 19.41
C GLU A 90 -6.81 -15.64 19.59
N ARG A 91 -8.12 -15.80 19.29
CA ARG A 91 -8.81 -17.08 19.44
C ARG A 91 -8.39 -18.08 18.38
N SER A 92 -8.26 -17.63 17.14
CA SER A 92 -7.84 -18.47 16.01
C SER A 92 -6.34 -18.42 15.77
N ASN A 93 -5.58 -17.62 16.54
CA ASN A 93 -4.15 -17.33 16.33
C ASN A 93 -3.83 -17.01 14.87
N SER A 94 -4.66 -16.19 14.23
CA SER A 94 -4.54 -15.89 12.80
C SER A 94 -4.89 -14.44 12.50
N PHE A 95 -4.35 -13.93 11.38
CA PHE A 95 -4.75 -12.64 10.82
C PHE A 95 -6.02 -12.79 9.99
N ASP A 96 -6.98 -11.89 10.14
CA ASP A 96 -8.11 -11.79 9.21
C ASP A 96 -7.66 -11.12 7.91
N THR A 97 -7.39 -11.94 6.90
CA THR A 97 -6.93 -11.51 5.58
C THR A 97 -8.07 -11.37 4.55
N LYS A 98 -9.33 -11.53 4.95
CA LYS A 98 -10.49 -11.53 4.04
C LYS A 98 -10.57 -10.25 3.20
N SER A 99 -10.30 -9.10 3.82
CA SER A 99 -10.30 -7.81 3.10
C SER A 99 -9.26 -7.78 1.97
N VAL A 100 -8.06 -8.26 2.23
CA VAL A 100 -6.96 -8.36 1.26
C VAL A 100 -7.34 -9.30 0.12
N GLU A 101 -7.83 -10.50 0.44
CA GLU A 101 -8.23 -11.50 -0.56
C GLU A 101 -9.40 -11.01 -1.44
N THR A 102 -10.36 -10.31 -0.86
CA THR A 102 -11.49 -9.74 -1.60
C THR A 102 -11.01 -8.72 -2.64
N ILE A 103 -10.09 -7.85 -2.25
CA ILE A 103 -9.53 -6.86 -3.19
C ILE A 103 -8.71 -7.55 -4.28
N ILE A 104 -7.87 -8.52 -3.94
CA ILE A 104 -7.11 -9.31 -4.92
C ILE A 104 -8.06 -9.93 -5.95
N LYS A 105 -9.14 -10.59 -5.50
CA LYS A 105 -10.15 -11.19 -6.38
C LYS A 105 -10.78 -10.15 -7.31
N ASN A 106 -11.19 -9.00 -6.79
CA ASN A 106 -11.82 -7.94 -7.58
C ASN A 106 -10.85 -7.35 -8.61
N VAL A 107 -9.61 -7.11 -8.23
CA VAL A 107 -8.58 -6.61 -9.16
C VAL A 107 -8.35 -7.60 -10.30
N ILE A 108 -8.16 -8.87 -9.99
CA ILE A 108 -7.87 -9.90 -10.99
C ILE A 108 -9.03 -10.09 -11.95
N SER A 109 -10.27 -10.05 -11.45
CA SER A 109 -11.47 -10.19 -12.30
C SER A 109 -11.62 -9.06 -13.33
N GLU A 110 -11.16 -7.85 -13.02
CA GLU A 110 -11.25 -6.71 -13.93
C GLU A 110 -9.96 -6.45 -14.72
N ASN A 111 -8.80 -6.73 -14.11
CA ASN A 111 -7.48 -6.44 -14.69
C ASN A 111 -6.41 -7.42 -14.19
N HIS A 112 -6.31 -8.55 -14.85
CA HIS A 112 -5.31 -9.59 -14.55
C HIS A 112 -3.84 -9.12 -14.71
N LYS A 113 -3.62 -8.02 -15.45
CA LYS A 113 -2.27 -7.49 -15.73
C LYS A 113 -1.79 -6.51 -14.66
N ALA A 114 -2.68 -5.93 -13.86
CA ALA A 114 -2.32 -5.01 -12.77
C ALA A 114 -1.32 -5.67 -11.81
N THR A 115 -0.39 -4.88 -11.31
CA THR A 115 0.49 -5.33 -10.24
C THR A 115 -0.15 -5.01 -8.89
N ILE A 116 -0.37 -6.04 -8.09
CA ILE A 116 -0.99 -5.92 -6.76
C ILE A 116 0.12 -5.87 -5.73
N ILE A 117 0.15 -4.82 -4.93
CA ILE A 117 1.12 -4.62 -3.85
C ILE A 117 0.39 -4.74 -2.52
N ILE A 118 0.75 -5.74 -1.73
CA ILE A 118 0.22 -5.93 -0.39
C ILE A 118 1.11 -5.18 0.60
N LYS A 119 0.54 -4.20 1.29
CA LYS A 119 1.16 -3.47 2.40
C LYS A 119 0.53 -3.79 3.76
N SER A 120 -0.64 -4.40 3.75
CA SER A 120 -1.28 -4.94 4.96
C SER A 120 -0.41 -6.02 5.59
N THR A 121 -0.39 -6.10 6.93
CA THR A 121 0.33 -7.16 7.64
C THR A 121 -0.36 -8.50 7.40
N VAL A 122 0.37 -9.48 6.90
CA VAL A 122 -0.14 -10.81 6.58
C VAL A 122 0.77 -11.90 7.17
N PRO A 123 0.27 -13.13 7.38
CA PRO A 123 1.10 -14.25 7.84
C PRO A 123 2.20 -14.59 6.83
N VAL A 124 3.29 -15.19 7.33
CA VAL A 124 4.36 -15.73 6.46
C VAL A 124 3.80 -16.79 5.52
N GLY A 125 4.12 -16.66 4.23
CA GLY A 125 3.64 -17.54 3.16
C GLY A 125 2.29 -17.13 2.56
N PHE A 126 1.69 -16.03 3.02
CA PHE A 126 0.40 -15.56 2.50
C PHE A 126 0.48 -15.21 1.01
N THR A 127 1.49 -14.47 0.60
CA THR A 127 1.63 -14.01 -0.79
C THR A 127 1.75 -15.18 -1.77
N GLU A 128 2.53 -16.21 -1.43
CA GLU A 128 2.65 -17.41 -2.25
C GLU A 128 1.31 -18.17 -2.35
N LYS A 129 0.63 -18.34 -1.21
CA LYS A 129 -0.72 -18.94 -1.21
C LYS A 129 -1.71 -18.15 -2.05
N ALA A 130 -1.65 -16.81 -1.99
CA ALA A 130 -2.51 -15.94 -2.80
C ALA A 130 -2.19 -16.07 -4.29
N ARG A 131 -0.92 -16.12 -4.69
CA ARG A 131 -0.50 -16.35 -6.08
C ARG A 131 -1.08 -17.65 -6.64
N ILE A 132 -0.98 -18.74 -5.87
CA ILE A 132 -1.54 -20.05 -6.24
C ILE A 132 -3.07 -19.99 -6.29
N LYS A 133 -3.70 -19.49 -5.22
CA LYS A 133 -5.17 -19.42 -5.09
C LYS A 133 -5.85 -18.64 -6.21
N PHE A 134 -5.24 -17.53 -6.62
CA PHE A 134 -5.82 -16.64 -7.63
C PHE A 134 -5.19 -16.80 -9.03
N GLY A 135 -4.24 -17.72 -9.20
CA GLY A 135 -3.58 -17.96 -10.50
C GLY A 135 -2.86 -16.73 -11.05
N ASN A 136 -2.26 -15.89 -10.19
CA ASN A 136 -1.67 -14.63 -10.62
C ASN A 136 -0.36 -14.33 -9.88
N ASN A 137 0.74 -14.31 -10.64
CA ASN A 137 2.08 -14.01 -10.12
C ASN A 137 2.38 -12.51 -9.96
N ASN A 138 1.43 -11.62 -10.30
CA ASN A 138 1.61 -10.17 -10.16
C ASN A 138 1.26 -9.66 -8.75
N ILE A 139 1.23 -10.54 -7.75
CA ILE A 139 0.99 -10.21 -6.34
C ILE A 139 2.35 -10.12 -5.65
N ILE A 140 2.65 -8.97 -5.05
CA ILE A 140 3.94 -8.66 -4.42
C ILE A 140 3.69 -8.14 -3.01
N PHE A 141 4.42 -8.65 -2.04
CA PHE A 141 4.42 -8.10 -0.69
C PHE A 141 5.50 -7.01 -0.56
N SER A 142 5.14 -5.88 0.01
CA SER A 142 6.08 -4.79 0.31
C SER A 142 5.75 -4.20 1.66
N PRO A 143 6.42 -4.64 2.74
CA PRO A 143 6.16 -4.17 4.09
C PRO A 143 6.37 -2.67 4.25
N GLU A 144 5.80 -2.13 5.30
CA GLU A 144 6.05 -0.78 5.78
C GLU A 144 6.64 -0.83 7.20
N PHE A 145 7.38 0.22 7.57
CA PHE A 145 8.02 0.38 8.88
C PHE A 145 7.80 1.80 9.40
N LEU A 146 6.57 2.29 9.26
CA LEU A 146 6.18 3.64 9.66
C LEU A 146 5.62 3.67 11.09
N ARG A 147 5.64 4.87 11.66
CA ARG A 147 5.01 5.20 12.95
C ARG A 147 3.71 5.95 12.71
N GLU A 148 2.68 5.62 13.48
CA GLU A 148 1.42 6.37 13.47
C GLU A 148 1.69 7.85 13.84
N GLY A 149 0.95 8.76 13.20
CA GLY A 149 1.15 10.21 13.34
C GLY A 149 2.41 10.80 12.66
N LYS A 150 3.32 9.93 12.14
CA LYS A 150 4.51 10.31 11.36
C LYS A 150 4.63 9.54 10.05
N ALA A 151 3.54 8.94 9.60
CA ALA A 151 3.52 8.02 8.47
C ALA A 151 4.05 8.63 7.17
N LEU A 152 3.66 9.86 6.84
CA LEU A 152 4.18 10.54 5.66
C LEU A 152 5.67 10.87 5.80
N TYR A 153 6.12 11.32 6.97
CA TYR A 153 7.54 11.58 7.21
C TYR A 153 8.37 10.32 6.97
N ASP A 154 7.96 9.20 7.57
CA ASP A 154 8.69 7.93 7.47
C ASP A 154 8.72 7.38 6.03
N ASN A 155 7.68 7.64 5.22
CA ASN A 155 7.67 7.31 3.79
C ASN A 155 8.47 8.29 2.92
N LEU A 156 8.64 9.55 3.35
CA LEU A 156 9.49 10.53 2.67
C LEU A 156 10.98 10.33 2.97
N TYR A 157 11.29 9.83 4.17
CA TYR A 157 12.66 9.56 4.65
C TYR A 157 12.79 8.10 5.13
N PRO A 158 12.49 7.11 4.26
CA PRO A 158 12.50 5.72 4.71
C PRO A 158 13.92 5.26 5.06
N SER A 159 14.03 4.42 6.09
CA SER A 159 15.28 3.77 6.44
C SER A 159 15.71 2.78 5.35
N ARG A 160 14.76 2.10 4.76
CA ARG A 160 14.91 1.10 3.70
C ARG A 160 13.61 0.90 2.93
N ILE A 161 13.72 0.32 1.74
CA ILE A 161 12.60 -0.20 0.95
C ILE A 161 12.79 -1.71 0.85
N VAL A 162 11.77 -2.49 1.22
CA VAL A 162 11.78 -3.95 1.13
C VAL A 162 10.70 -4.40 0.15
N ILE A 163 11.06 -5.26 -0.78
CA ILE A 163 10.17 -5.82 -1.79
C ILE A 163 10.30 -7.35 -1.79
N GLY A 164 9.21 -8.04 -1.54
CA GLY A 164 9.12 -9.50 -1.51
C GLY A 164 9.01 -10.14 -2.89
N ASP A 165 9.82 -9.69 -3.83
CA ASP A 165 9.90 -10.19 -5.22
C ASP A 165 11.11 -9.55 -5.90
N ASN A 166 11.61 -10.14 -7.02
CA ASN A 166 12.74 -9.60 -7.80
C ASN A 166 12.40 -9.42 -9.29
N THR A 167 11.13 -9.46 -9.66
CA THR A 167 10.66 -9.26 -11.04
C THR A 167 10.85 -7.81 -11.50
N GLN A 168 10.73 -7.59 -12.81
CA GLN A 168 10.77 -6.22 -13.36
C GLN A 168 9.66 -5.33 -12.80
N LYS A 169 8.48 -5.90 -12.47
CA LYS A 169 7.38 -5.18 -11.82
C LYS A 169 7.75 -4.76 -10.41
N ALA A 170 8.41 -5.63 -9.64
CA ALA A 170 8.93 -5.35 -8.32
C ALA A 170 9.97 -4.21 -8.35
N LYS A 171 10.93 -4.28 -9.27
CA LYS A 171 11.94 -3.24 -9.48
C LYS A 171 11.31 -1.90 -9.87
N LYS A 172 10.30 -1.92 -10.76
CA LYS A 172 9.54 -0.72 -11.13
C LYS A 172 8.84 -0.11 -9.93
N PHE A 173 8.20 -0.91 -9.07
CA PHE A 173 7.56 -0.43 -7.86
C PHE A 173 8.56 0.19 -6.87
N ALA A 174 9.70 -0.46 -6.63
CA ALA A 174 10.77 0.08 -5.79
C ALA A 174 11.28 1.44 -6.28
N GLN A 175 11.45 1.61 -7.60
CA GLN A 175 11.85 2.89 -8.19
C GLN A 175 10.78 3.98 -8.00
N ILE A 176 9.50 3.64 -8.14
CA ILE A 176 8.40 4.60 -7.91
C ILE A 176 8.44 5.11 -6.46
N LEU A 177 8.66 4.22 -5.49
CA LEU A 177 8.82 4.60 -4.08
C LEU A 177 10.03 5.50 -3.86
N LYS A 178 11.19 5.12 -4.42
CA LYS A 178 12.43 5.90 -4.32
C LYS A 178 12.28 7.30 -4.91
N ILE A 179 11.64 7.43 -6.07
CA ILE A 179 11.40 8.72 -6.74
C ILE A 179 10.44 9.60 -5.92
N GLY A 180 9.41 9.01 -5.28
CA GLY A 180 8.46 9.72 -4.44
C GLY A 180 9.05 10.20 -3.11
N ALA A 181 10.09 9.55 -2.61
CA ALA A 181 10.78 9.92 -1.38
C ALA A 181 11.62 11.20 -1.55
N ILE A 182 11.91 11.86 -0.42
CA ILE A 182 12.85 13.00 -0.36
C ILE A 182 14.28 12.51 -0.16
N LYS A 183 14.47 11.53 0.73
CA LYS A 183 15.75 10.88 0.95
C LYS A 183 16.27 10.26 -0.35
N LYS A 184 17.55 10.44 -0.69
CA LYS A 184 18.15 9.96 -1.94
C LYS A 184 18.82 8.60 -1.78
N ASP A 185 19.56 8.43 -0.70
CA ASP A 185 20.30 7.19 -0.42
C ASP A 185 19.44 6.24 0.41
N ILE A 186 18.54 5.54 -0.30
CA ILE A 186 17.64 4.56 0.30
C ILE A 186 18.11 3.18 -0.12
N PRO A 187 18.53 2.31 0.80
CA PRO A 187 18.80 0.90 0.49
C PRO A 187 17.51 0.20 0.07
N ILE A 188 17.59 -0.55 -1.02
CA ILE A 188 16.46 -1.34 -1.54
C ILE A 188 16.85 -2.81 -1.44
N PHE A 189 16.02 -3.57 -0.74
CA PHE A 189 16.20 -5.00 -0.57
C PHE A 189 15.13 -5.76 -1.33
N PHE A 190 15.58 -6.64 -2.24
CA PHE A 190 14.73 -7.60 -2.93
C PHE A 190 14.97 -8.98 -2.27
N MET A 191 13.90 -9.64 -1.89
CA MET A 191 13.94 -10.92 -1.20
C MET A 191 12.71 -11.75 -1.58
N THR A 192 12.56 -12.96 -1.09
CA THR A 192 11.33 -13.74 -1.26
C THR A 192 10.17 -13.10 -0.52
N SER A 193 8.93 -13.39 -0.94
CA SER A 193 7.74 -12.87 -0.26
C SER A 193 7.70 -13.31 1.21
N SER A 194 8.05 -14.56 1.51
CA SER A 194 8.08 -15.09 2.87
C SER A 194 9.12 -14.40 3.76
N GLU A 195 10.31 -14.10 3.24
CA GLU A 195 11.31 -13.31 3.98
C GLU A 195 10.83 -11.89 4.27
N ALA A 196 10.19 -11.23 3.29
CA ALA A 196 9.64 -9.90 3.47
C ALA A 196 8.50 -9.87 4.49
N GLU A 197 7.60 -10.87 4.46
CA GLU A 197 6.52 -11.06 5.43
C GLU A 197 7.08 -11.30 6.84
N ALA A 198 8.06 -12.20 6.98
CA ALA A 198 8.74 -12.48 8.24
C ALA A 198 9.43 -11.23 8.80
N SER A 199 10.11 -10.44 7.96
CA SER A 199 10.79 -9.22 8.39
C SER A 199 9.83 -8.20 9.02
N LYS A 200 8.59 -8.10 8.52
CA LYS A 200 7.55 -7.23 9.08
C LYS A 200 7.07 -7.75 10.44
N LEU A 201 6.79 -9.03 10.56
CA LEU A 201 6.31 -9.62 11.81
C LEU A 201 7.36 -9.54 12.91
N PHE A 202 8.63 -9.84 12.61
CA PHE A 202 9.73 -9.70 13.56
C PHE A 202 9.93 -8.24 14.01
N ALA A 203 9.85 -7.27 13.08
CA ALA A 203 9.97 -5.86 13.45
C ALA A 203 8.85 -5.43 14.40
N ASN A 204 7.60 -5.84 14.14
CA ASN A 204 6.47 -5.53 15.01
C ASN A 204 6.62 -6.18 16.39
N SER A 205 7.00 -7.47 16.46
CA SER A 205 7.20 -8.19 17.72
C SER A 205 8.31 -7.57 18.56
N TYR A 206 9.44 -7.21 17.94
CA TYR A 206 10.56 -6.56 18.61
C TYR A 206 10.18 -5.18 19.20
N LEU A 207 9.35 -4.41 18.52
CA LEU A 207 8.90 -3.10 18.99
C LEU A 207 7.83 -3.19 20.09
N ALA A 208 7.17 -4.35 20.22
CA ALA A 208 6.16 -4.61 21.25
C ALA A 208 6.76 -5.17 22.57
N MET A 209 8.04 -5.55 22.57
CA MET A 209 8.79 -6.01 23.77
C MET A 209 9.39 -4.81 24.51
#